data_530a8c9a55fd20da445886f4abce9936
#
_entry.id   530a8c9a55fd20da445886f4abce9936
#
_cell.length_a   1.000
_cell.length_b   1.000
_cell.length_c   1.000
_cell.angle_alpha   90.00
_cell.angle_beta   90.00
_cell.angle_gamma   90.00
#
_symmetry.space_group_name_H-M   'P 1'
#
loop_
_entity.id
_entity.type
_entity.pdbx_description
1 polymer ?
#
loop_
_entity_poly.entity_id
_entity_poly.type
_entity_poly.pdbx_seq_one_letter_code
_entity_poly.pdbx_strand_id
1 'polypeptide(L)'
;MPVSQLKAGAALNYVILGLNALTGLLYTPYMLRMLGQNEFGIYTLAASVIAYLSLLDFGLGNAVVRYTAKMRANDDKDGQYSLFGTFTIVYSIIGAIALIAGLFLWANTDNMFGATMTANELAQTRTIILLMVLNVAVSFPLSIYGSIITAYENFIFLRVVSIIRIIVSTGVLVLIL
;
A
#
# COMPACT_ATOMS: atom_id res chain seq x y z
N MET A 1 -25.00 16.11 1.67
CA MET A 1 -24.53 14.72 1.66
C MET A 1 -25.71 13.79 1.61
N PRO A 2 -25.82 12.86 0.69
CA PRO A 2 -26.77 11.79 0.86
C PRO A 2 -26.26 10.90 2.01
N VAL A 3 -27.01 10.90 3.12
CA VAL A 3 -26.74 10.08 4.33
C VAL A 3 -26.53 8.59 4.00
N SER A 4 -26.99 8.17 2.83
CA SER A 4 -26.82 6.82 2.28
C SER A 4 -25.35 6.48 1.94
N GLN A 5 -24.55 7.40 1.40
CA GLN A 5 -23.15 7.16 1.01
C GLN A 5 -22.27 6.91 2.24
N LEU A 6 -22.44 7.69 3.30
CA LEU A 6 -21.69 7.54 4.54
C LEU A 6 -22.02 6.21 5.24
N LYS A 7 -23.33 5.89 5.35
CA LYS A 7 -23.79 4.63 5.97
C LYS A 7 -23.35 3.41 5.16
N ALA A 8 -23.49 3.44 3.84
CA ALA A 8 -23.04 2.37 2.96
C ALA A 8 -21.51 2.22 3.00
N GLY A 9 -20.75 3.32 2.99
CA GLY A 9 -19.30 3.31 3.14
C GLY A 9 -18.83 2.72 4.47
N ALA A 10 -19.53 3.05 5.57
CA ALA A 10 -19.25 2.47 6.88
C ALA A 10 -19.55 0.95 6.92
N ALA A 11 -20.69 0.52 6.39
CA ALA A 11 -21.04 -0.90 6.31
C ALA A 11 -20.01 -1.69 5.49
N LEU A 12 -19.63 -1.18 4.32
CA LEU A 12 -18.59 -1.78 3.48
C LEU A 12 -17.22 -1.83 4.18
N ASN A 13 -16.92 -0.85 5.07
CA ASN A 13 -15.69 -0.90 5.85
C ASN A 13 -15.68 -2.08 6.83
N TYR A 14 -16.79 -2.41 7.47
CA TYR A 14 -16.90 -3.61 8.31
C TYR A 14 -16.75 -4.90 7.50
N VAL A 15 -17.29 -4.93 6.28
CA VAL A 15 -17.04 -6.05 5.35
C VAL A 15 -15.55 -6.20 5.03
N ILE A 16 -14.85 -5.09 4.75
CA ILE A 16 -13.40 -5.11 4.51
C ILE A 16 -12.64 -5.60 5.74
N LEU A 17 -13.00 -5.14 6.94
CA LEU A 17 -12.41 -5.62 8.19
C LEU A 17 -12.61 -7.13 8.38
N GLY A 18 -13.82 -7.62 8.13
CA GLY A 18 -14.12 -9.05 8.19
C GLY A 18 -13.32 -9.85 7.16
N LEU A 19 -13.25 -9.39 5.91
CA LEU A 19 -12.46 -10.03 4.85
C LEU A 19 -10.96 -10.05 5.19
N ASN A 20 -10.41 -8.94 5.68
CA ASN A 20 -9.00 -8.90 6.10
C ASN A 20 -8.72 -9.86 7.27
N ALA A 21 -9.62 -9.93 8.26
CA ALA A 21 -9.49 -10.85 9.38
C ALA A 21 -9.55 -12.31 8.91
N LEU A 22 -10.53 -12.66 8.07
CA LEU A 22 -10.64 -14.00 7.49
C LEU A 22 -9.42 -14.34 6.64
N THR A 23 -9.00 -13.42 5.77
CA THR A 23 -7.80 -13.63 4.95
C THR A 23 -6.57 -13.83 5.85
N GLY A 24 -6.37 -13.02 6.90
CA GLY A 24 -5.23 -13.17 7.82
C GLY A 24 -5.25 -14.51 8.56
N LEU A 25 -6.42 -14.95 9.04
CA LEU A 25 -6.57 -16.19 9.77
C LEU A 25 -6.39 -17.44 8.90
N LEU A 26 -6.87 -17.41 7.67
CA LEU A 26 -6.81 -18.55 6.76
C LEU A 26 -5.51 -18.55 5.94
N TYR A 27 -5.10 -17.37 5.50
CA TYR A 27 -3.97 -17.20 4.61
C TYR A 27 -2.62 -17.45 5.28
N THR A 28 -2.42 -16.96 6.51
CA THR A 28 -1.15 -17.15 7.22
C THR A 28 -0.80 -18.62 7.45
N PRO A 29 -1.71 -19.48 7.97
CA PRO A 29 -1.44 -20.90 8.10
C PRO A 29 -1.25 -21.61 6.75
N TYR A 30 -1.99 -21.17 5.72
CA TYR A 30 -1.87 -21.72 4.37
C TYR A 30 -0.50 -21.41 3.78
N MET A 31 -0.06 -20.15 3.84
CA MET A 31 1.27 -19.72 3.40
C MET A 31 2.39 -20.48 4.12
N LEU A 32 2.26 -20.63 5.45
CA LEU A 32 3.25 -21.35 6.26
C LEU A 32 3.36 -22.83 5.89
N ARG A 33 2.24 -23.46 5.50
CA ARG A 33 2.20 -24.84 5.03
C ARG A 33 2.81 -25.02 3.64
N MET A 34 2.53 -24.11 2.72
CA MET A 34 2.95 -24.22 1.32
C MET A 34 4.39 -23.78 1.11
N LEU A 35 4.79 -22.67 1.70
CA LEU A 35 6.15 -22.11 1.57
C LEU A 35 7.14 -22.72 2.58
N GLY A 36 6.65 -23.18 3.73
CA GLY A 36 7.51 -23.55 4.85
C GLY A 36 7.97 -22.34 5.68
N GLN A 37 8.63 -22.63 6.81
CA GLN A 37 9.03 -21.60 7.78
C GLN A 37 10.05 -20.60 7.22
N ASN A 38 11.01 -21.07 6.44
CA ASN A 38 12.11 -20.24 5.93
C ASN A 38 11.61 -19.23 4.90
N GLU A 39 10.89 -19.66 3.87
CA GLU A 39 10.39 -18.76 2.81
C GLU A 39 9.33 -17.80 3.34
N PHE A 40 8.46 -18.27 4.25
CA PHE A 40 7.51 -17.40 4.95
C PHE A 40 8.25 -16.37 5.82
N GLY A 41 9.35 -16.75 6.48
CA GLY A 41 10.22 -15.86 7.24
C GLY A 41 10.82 -14.76 6.36
N ILE A 42 11.36 -15.11 5.19
CA ILE A 42 11.90 -14.16 4.21
C ILE A 42 10.83 -13.17 3.75
N TYR A 43 9.63 -13.68 3.41
CA TYR A 43 8.51 -12.83 3.02
C TYR A 43 8.11 -11.84 4.13
N THR A 44 7.96 -12.29 5.37
CA THR A 44 7.57 -11.41 6.49
C THR A 44 8.65 -10.39 6.83
N LEU A 45 9.92 -10.74 6.72
CA LEU A 45 11.03 -9.82 6.88
C LEU A 45 11.00 -8.73 5.82
N ALA A 46 10.87 -9.10 4.54
CA ALA A 46 10.75 -8.14 3.45
C ALA A 46 9.51 -7.24 3.61
N ALA A 47 8.36 -7.80 4.02
CA ALA A 47 7.15 -7.04 4.29
C ALA A 47 7.34 -6.03 5.44
N SER A 48 8.12 -6.38 6.47
CA SER A 48 8.45 -5.47 7.58
C SER A 48 9.29 -4.28 7.11
N VAL A 49 10.29 -4.51 6.27
CA VAL A 49 11.10 -3.43 5.67
C VAL A 49 10.22 -2.46 4.89
N ILE A 50 9.29 -2.99 4.12
CA ILE A 50 8.34 -2.17 3.34
C ILE A 50 7.39 -1.38 4.23
N ALA A 51 6.93 -1.97 5.34
CA ALA A 51 6.10 -1.25 6.31
C ALA A 51 6.81 0.00 6.83
N TYR A 52 8.12 -0.08 7.11
CA TYR A 52 8.91 1.10 7.50
C TYR A 52 8.98 2.15 6.37
N LEU A 53 9.21 1.75 5.12
CA LEU A 53 9.20 2.69 3.99
C LEU A 53 7.85 3.37 3.82
N SER A 54 6.75 2.68 4.09
CA SER A 54 5.39 3.23 4.00
C SER A 54 5.11 4.32 5.05
N LEU A 55 5.89 4.40 6.14
CA LEU A 55 5.78 5.49 7.12
C LEU A 55 6.17 6.86 6.54
N LEU A 56 6.89 6.89 5.41
CA LEU A 56 7.24 8.14 4.71
C LEU A 56 6.02 8.90 4.14
N ASP A 57 4.83 8.31 4.15
CA ASP A 57 3.60 9.03 3.76
C ASP A 57 3.25 10.19 4.71
N PHE A 58 3.69 10.14 5.97
CA PHE A 58 3.45 11.16 7.00
C PHE A 58 2.00 11.66 7.10
N GLY A 59 1.04 10.90 6.57
CA GLY A 59 -0.38 11.28 6.56
C GLY A 59 -0.73 12.42 5.61
N LEU A 60 0.10 12.70 4.61
CA LEU A 60 -0.13 13.75 3.60
C LEU A 60 -1.47 13.55 2.87
N GLY A 61 -1.94 12.30 2.73
CA GLY A 61 -3.26 12.01 2.17
C GLY A 61 -4.39 12.74 2.87
N ASN A 62 -4.33 12.89 4.20
CA ASN A 62 -5.31 13.64 4.96
C ASN A 62 -5.27 15.14 4.65
N ALA A 63 -4.09 15.70 4.38
CA ALA A 63 -3.94 17.09 3.94
C ALA A 63 -4.58 17.29 2.57
N VAL A 64 -4.33 16.40 1.61
CA VAL A 64 -4.98 16.43 0.28
C VAL A 64 -6.49 16.45 0.43
N VAL A 65 -7.06 15.52 1.22
CA VAL A 65 -8.51 15.45 1.45
C VAL A 65 -9.06 16.77 2.00
N ARG A 66 -8.41 17.29 3.06
CA ARG A 66 -8.86 18.53 3.73
C ARG A 66 -8.82 19.74 2.82
N TYR A 67 -7.71 19.97 2.12
CA TYR A 67 -7.55 21.15 1.26
C TYR A 67 -8.41 21.05 0.01
N THR A 68 -8.53 19.87 -0.60
CA THR A 68 -9.43 19.64 -1.73
C THR A 68 -10.89 19.91 -1.35
N ALA A 69 -11.34 19.41 -0.19
CA ALA A 69 -12.70 19.66 0.29
C ALA A 69 -12.96 21.16 0.53
N LYS A 70 -11.98 21.89 1.09
CA LYS A 70 -12.06 23.35 1.30
C LYS A 70 -12.18 24.12 -0.02
N MET A 71 -11.32 23.82 -1.00
CA MET A 71 -11.33 24.47 -2.32
C MET A 71 -12.62 24.15 -3.07
N ARG A 72 -13.10 22.91 -2.97
CA ARG A 72 -14.38 22.50 -3.55
C ARG A 72 -15.56 23.27 -2.95
N ALA A 73 -15.58 23.51 -1.65
CA ALA A 73 -16.62 24.28 -0.99
C ALA A 73 -16.66 25.77 -1.46
N ASN A 74 -15.51 26.28 -1.91
CA ASN A 74 -15.37 27.64 -2.44
C ASN A 74 -15.49 27.71 -3.98
N ASP A 75 -15.79 26.61 -4.65
CA ASP A 75 -15.81 26.45 -6.13
C ASP A 75 -14.49 26.87 -6.82
N ASP A 76 -13.37 26.78 -6.08
CA ASP A 76 -12.03 27.13 -6.57
C ASP A 76 -11.40 25.95 -7.30
N LYS A 77 -11.70 25.83 -8.60
CA LYS A 77 -11.18 24.74 -9.45
C LYS A 77 -9.71 24.91 -9.77
N ASP A 78 -9.26 26.11 -10.01
CA ASP A 78 -7.85 26.39 -10.33
C ASP A 78 -6.95 26.09 -9.14
N GLY A 79 -7.39 26.44 -7.93
CA GLY A 79 -6.74 26.03 -6.69
C GLY A 79 -6.68 24.52 -6.52
N GLN A 80 -7.75 23.79 -6.85
CA GLN A 80 -7.74 22.32 -6.80
C GLN A 80 -6.69 21.70 -7.76
N TYR A 81 -6.63 22.17 -9.02
CA TYR A 81 -5.64 21.66 -9.98
C TYR A 81 -4.21 21.96 -9.56
N SER A 82 -3.96 23.18 -9.05
CA SER A 82 -2.66 23.56 -8.50
C SER A 82 -2.26 22.69 -7.31
N LEU A 83 -3.21 22.43 -6.41
CA LEU A 83 -3.03 21.54 -5.26
C LEU A 83 -2.64 20.11 -5.70
N PHE A 84 -3.40 19.54 -6.66
CA PHE A 84 -3.14 18.19 -7.16
C PHE A 84 -1.76 18.08 -7.80
N GLY A 85 -1.37 19.09 -8.61
CA GLY A 85 -0.04 19.15 -9.18
C GLY A 85 1.06 19.20 -8.11
N THR A 86 0.90 20.07 -7.11
CA THR A 86 1.85 20.20 -6.00
C THR A 86 2.00 18.91 -5.21
N PHE A 87 0.90 18.27 -4.81
CA PHE A 87 0.98 17.01 -4.07
C PHE A 87 1.48 15.85 -4.91
N THR A 88 1.20 15.83 -6.21
CA THR A 88 1.79 14.82 -7.11
C THR A 88 3.31 14.93 -7.14
N ILE A 89 3.85 16.14 -7.19
CA ILE A 89 5.31 16.37 -7.12
C ILE A 89 5.85 15.92 -5.76
N VAL A 90 5.22 16.32 -4.66
CA VAL A 90 5.64 15.91 -3.31
C VAL A 90 5.65 14.41 -3.15
N TYR A 91 4.57 13.72 -3.54
CA TYR A 91 4.51 12.27 -3.48
C TYR A 91 5.51 11.57 -4.42
N SER A 92 5.81 12.18 -5.58
CA SER A 92 6.85 11.67 -6.48
C SER A 92 8.25 11.79 -5.86
N ILE A 93 8.53 12.89 -5.16
CA ILE A 93 9.78 13.06 -4.42
C ILE A 93 9.88 12.02 -3.29
N ILE A 94 8.81 11.81 -2.52
CA ILE A 94 8.78 10.79 -1.46
C ILE A 94 8.98 9.39 -2.06
N GLY A 95 8.31 9.09 -3.17
CA GLY A 95 8.49 7.84 -3.91
C GLY A 95 9.92 7.63 -4.39
N ALA A 96 10.57 8.69 -4.88
CA ALA A 96 11.98 8.64 -5.27
C ALA A 96 12.91 8.42 -4.06
N ILE A 97 12.64 9.07 -2.93
CA ILE A 97 13.40 8.85 -1.68
C ILE A 97 13.23 7.41 -1.20
N ALA A 98 12.00 6.89 -1.21
CA ALA A 98 11.70 5.50 -0.85
C ALA A 98 12.42 4.51 -1.80
N LEU A 99 12.45 4.82 -3.10
CA LEU A 99 13.18 4.03 -4.09
C LEU A 99 14.68 4.00 -3.80
N ILE A 100 15.30 5.16 -3.55
CA ILE A 100 16.73 5.26 -3.25
C ILE A 100 17.06 4.50 -1.96
N ALA A 101 16.28 4.72 -0.89
CA ALA A 101 16.46 4.02 0.38
C ALA A 101 16.28 2.49 0.22
N GLY A 102 15.26 2.08 -0.53
CA GLY A 102 15.00 0.68 -0.83
C GLY A 102 16.08 0.03 -1.69
N LEU A 103 16.60 0.72 -2.70
CA LEU A 103 17.73 0.24 -3.52
C LEU A 103 19.03 0.15 -2.69
N PHE A 104 19.23 1.06 -1.74
CA PHE A 104 20.34 0.97 -0.79
C PHE A 104 20.23 -0.29 0.08
N LEU A 105 19.04 -0.59 0.60
CA LEU A 105 18.78 -1.83 1.36
C LEU A 105 18.99 -3.06 0.47
N TRP A 106 18.47 -3.05 -0.74
CA TRP A 106 18.66 -4.12 -1.72
C TRP A 106 20.14 -4.39 -2.01
N ALA A 107 20.93 -3.33 -2.23
CA ALA A 107 22.37 -3.46 -2.51
C ALA A 107 23.15 -3.99 -1.29
N ASN A 108 22.69 -3.73 -0.07
CA ASN A 108 23.33 -4.16 1.17
C ASN A 108 22.73 -5.43 1.77
N THR A 109 21.81 -6.12 1.07
CA THR A 109 21.14 -7.33 1.57
C THR A 109 22.15 -8.39 2.03
N ASP A 110 23.24 -8.60 1.28
CA ASP A 110 24.28 -9.56 1.58
C ASP A 110 25.02 -9.23 2.89
N ASN A 111 25.30 -7.96 3.12
CA ASN A 111 25.97 -7.50 4.36
C ASN A 111 25.06 -7.60 5.59
N MET A 112 23.74 -7.41 5.39
CA MET A 112 22.77 -7.43 6.49
C MET A 112 22.34 -8.85 6.88
N PHE A 113 22.18 -9.74 5.92
CA PHE A 113 21.57 -11.04 6.12
C PHE A 113 22.48 -12.23 5.76
N GLY A 114 23.63 -11.97 5.14
CA GLY A 114 24.53 -13.03 4.67
C GLY A 114 25.09 -13.92 5.76
N ALA A 115 25.13 -13.45 7.02
CA ALA A 115 25.55 -14.28 8.16
C ALA A 115 24.49 -15.28 8.63
N THR A 116 23.22 -15.07 8.28
CA THR A 116 22.06 -15.84 8.79
C THR A 116 21.31 -16.61 7.72
N MET A 117 21.53 -16.31 6.44
CA MET A 117 20.83 -16.87 5.30
C MET A 117 21.78 -17.67 4.40
N THR A 118 21.26 -18.74 3.80
CA THR A 118 21.94 -19.47 2.74
C THR A 118 21.99 -18.63 1.45
N ALA A 119 22.88 -18.98 0.52
CA ALA A 119 23.01 -18.27 -0.76
C ALA A 119 21.71 -18.24 -1.56
N ASN A 120 20.89 -19.28 -1.50
CA ASN A 120 19.60 -19.36 -2.18
C ASN A 120 18.55 -18.44 -1.51
N GLU A 121 18.45 -18.47 -0.18
CA GLU A 121 17.56 -17.57 0.59
C GLU A 121 17.92 -16.12 0.38
N LEU A 122 19.20 -15.80 0.28
CA LEU A 122 19.69 -14.45 0.02
C LEU A 122 19.28 -13.94 -1.37
N ALA A 123 19.37 -14.79 -2.40
CA ALA A 123 18.92 -14.46 -3.74
C ALA A 123 17.40 -14.21 -3.81
N GLN A 124 16.61 -15.03 -3.12
CA GLN A 124 15.17 -14.86 -3.00
C GLN A 124 14.82 -13.57 -2.27
N THR A 125 15.47 -13.31 -1.12
CA THR A 125 15.29 -12.08 -0.32
C THR A 125 15.57 -10.84 -1.16
N ARG A 126 16.65 -10.83 -1.91
CA ARG A 126 17.04 -9.76 -2.83
C ARG A 126 15.96 -9.47 -3.87
N THR A 127 15.44 -10.52 -4.49
CA THR A 127 14.37 -10.39 -5.50
C THR A 127 13.08 -9.83 -4.89
N ILE A 128 12.69 -10.34 -3.73
CA ILE A 128 11.47 -9.89 -3.03
C ILE A 128 11.60 -8.43 -2.60
N ILE A 129 12.73 -8.02 -2.00
CA ILE A 129 12.98 -6.63 -1.60
C ILE A 129 12.89 -5.71 -2.82
N LEU A 130 13.54 -6.07 -3.94
CA LEU A 130 13.51 -5.25 -5.16
C LEU A 130 12.08 -5.04 -5.67
N LEU A 131 11.31 -6.11 -5.80
CA LEU A 131 9.93 -6.04 -6.27
C LEU A 131 9.05 -5.20 -5.34
N MET A 132 9.22 -5.36 -4.03
CA MET A 132 8.47 -4.61 -3.03
C MET A 132 8.85 -3.12 -3.03
N VAL A 133 10.14 -2.79 -3.14
CA VAL A 133 10.63 -1.41 -3.22
C VAL A 133 10.06 -0.70 -4.44
N LEU A 134 10.06 -1.35 -5.60
CA LEU A 134 9.45 -0.81 -6.82
C LEU A 134 7.94 -0.60 -6.64
N ASN A 135 7.25 -1.54 -6.00
CA ASN A 135 5.82 -1.41 -5.71
C ASN A 135 5.54 -0.18 -4.83
N VAL A 136 6.29 0.01 -3.73
CA VAL A 136 6.13 1.16 -2.82
C VAL A 136 6.44 2.47 -3.53
N ALA A 137 7.54 2.54 -4.27
CA ALA A 137 7.95 3.75 -4.99
C ALA A 137 6.87 4.25 -5.97
N VAL A 138 6.22 3.31 -6.69
CA VAL A 138 5.11 3.63 -7.61
C VAL A 138 3.80 3.92 -6.85
N SER A 139 3.59 3.28 -5.70
CA SER A 139 2.37 3.47 -4.90
C SER A 139 2.25 4.87 -4.34
N PHE A 140 3.38 5.55 -4.00
CA PHE A 140 3.35 6.90 -3.45
C PHE A 140 2.69 7.92 -4.40
N PRO A 141 3.14 8.13 -5.64
CA PRO A 141 2.48 9.06 -6.56
C PRO A 141 1.04 8.66 -6.85
N LEU A 142 0.71 7.38 -6.84
CA LEU A 142 -0.66 6.89 -7.09
C LEU A 142 -1.60 7.11 -5.89
N SER A 143 -1.08 7.24 -4.67
CA SER A 143 -1.89 7.39 -3.45
C SER A 143 -2.71 8.68 -3.44
N ILE A 144 -2.26 9.73 -4.13
CA ILE A 144 -2.97 11.01 -4.23
C ILE A 144 -4.38 10.82 -4.83
N TYR A 145 -4.54 9.95 -5.81
CA TYR A 145 -5.84 9.71 -6.45
C TYR A 145 -6.88 9.15 -5.48
N GLY A 146 -6.46 8.28 -4.56
CA GLY A 146 -7.31 7.78 -3.48
C GLY A 146 -7.77 8.90 -2.54
N SER A 147 -6.87 9.83 -2.21
CA SER A 147 -7.17 11.00 -1.38
C SER A 147 -8.13 11.97 -2.08
N ILE A 148 -7.95 12.21 -3.38
CA ILE A 148 -8.85 13.03 -4.19
C ILE A 148 -10.25 12.41 -4.22
N ILE A 149 -10.37 11.11 -4.51
CA ILE A 149 -11.66 10.41 -4.53
C ILE A 149 -12.35 10.49 -3.17
N THR A 150 -11.59 10.40 -2.07
CA THR A 150 -12.10 10.58 -0.71
C THR A 150 -12.63 12.00 -0.49
N ALA A 151 -11.92 13.02 -0.98
CA ALA A 151 -12.35 14.44 -0.88
C ALA A 151 -13.65 14.71 -1.66
N TYR A 152 -13.91 13.94 -2.71
CA TYR A 152 -15.17 13.97 -3.47
C TYR A 152 -16.28 13.11 -2.83
N GLU A 153 -16.03 12.56 -1.64
CA GLU A 153 -17.00 11.77 -0.86
C GLU A 153 -17.47 10.48 -1.56
N ASN A 154 -16.69 9.96 -2.52
CA ASN A 154 -16.98 8.74 -3.26
C ASN A 154 -16.55 7.50 -2.47
N PHE A 155 -17.07 7.37 -1.23
CA PHE A 155 -16.67 6.31 -0.29
C PHE A 155 -16.99 4.90 -0.79
N ILE A 156 -18.15 4.72 -1.44
CA ILE A 156 -18.57 3.42 -1.96
C ILE A 156 -17.58 2.92 -3.00
N PHE A 157 -17.18 3.76 -3.95
CA PHE A 157 -16.22 3.40 -5.00
C PHE A 157 -14.90 2.87 -4.42
N LEU A 158 -14.31 3.61 -3.47
CA LEU A 158 -13.05 3.20 -2.83
C LEU A 158 -13.18 1.86 -2.09
N ARG A 159 -14.31 1.63 -1.42
CA ARG A 159 -14.54 0.38 -0.68
C ARG A 159 -14.75 -0.80 -1.61
N VAL A 160 -15.50 -0.62 -2.69
CA VAL A 160 -15.69 -1.67 -3.72
C VAL A 160 -14.36 -2.03 -4.36
N VAL A 161 -13.54 -1.05 -4.76
CA VAL A 161 -12.20 -1.29 -5.30
C VAL A 161 -11.33 -2.05 -4.29
N SER A 162 -11.39 -1.69 -3.00
CA SER A 162 -10.63 -2.39 -1.95
C SER A 162 -11.08 -3.84 -1.79
N ILE A 163 -12.38 -4.12 -1.84
CA ILE A 163 -12.94 -5.49 -1.76
C ILE A 163 -12.46 -6.31 -2.97
N ILE A 164 -12.59 -5.77 -4.18
CA ILE A 164 -12.13 -6.44 -5.41
C ILE A 164 -10.63 -6.75 -5.30
N ARG A 165 -9.83 -5.79 -4.84
CA ARG A 165 -8.40 -5.98 -4.63
C ARG A 165 -8.10 -7.13 -3.67
N ILE A 166 -8.79 -7.22 -2.52
CA ILE A 166 -8.60 -8.29 -1.54
C ILE A 166 -8.94 -9.64 -2.16
N ILE A 167 -10.08 -9.75 -2.84
CA ILE A 167 -10.52 -11.01 -3.46
C ILE A 167 -9.55 -11.44 -4.56
N VAL A 168 -9.18 -10.53 -5.45
CA VAL A 168 -8.26 -10.83 -6.56
C VAL A 168 -6.88 -11.21 -6.03
N SER A 169 -6.31 -10.43 -5.10
CA SER A 169 -4.99 -10.73 -4.55
C SER A 169 -4.96 -12.07 -3.81
N THR A 170 -5.97 -12.36 -3.00
CA THR A 170 -6.08 -13.64 -2.29
C THR A 170 -6.29 -14.80 -3.27
N GLY A 171 -7.17 -14.62 -4.27
CA GLY A 171 -7.43 -15.64 -5.29
C GLY A 171 -6.20 -15.95 -6.13
N VAL A 172 -5.48 -14.94 -6.60
CA VAL A 172 -4.22 -15.11 -7.35
C VAL A 172 -3.17 -15.85 -6.52
N LEU A 173 -3.03 -15.49 -5.24
CA LEU A 173 -2.06 -16.15 -4.36
C LEU A 173 -2.39 -17.62 -4.11
N VAL A 174 -3.67 -17.95 -3.91
CA VAL A 174 -4.11 -19.35 -3.74
C VAL A 174 -3.93 -20.18 -5.02
N LEU A 175 -4.00 -19.53 -6.21
CA LEU A 175 -3.80 -20.21 -7.49
C LEU A 175 -2.31 -20.44 -7.84
N ILE A 176 -1.42 -19.57 -7.33
CA ILE A 176 0.02 -19.65 -7.61
C ILE A 176 0.74 -20.57 -6.64
N LEU A 177 0.26 -20.66 -5.41
CA LEU A 177 0.80 -21.52 -4.35
C LEU A 177 0.19 -22.91 -4.37
#